data_2a096251909cc3d8fcbbf93c7328030d
#
_entry.id   2a096251909cc3d8fcbbf93c7328030d
#
_cell.length_a   1.000
_cell.length_b   1.000
_cell.length_c   1.000
_cell.angle_alpha   90.00
_cell.angle_beta   90.00
_cell.angle_gamma   90.00
#
_symmetry.space_group_name_H-M   'P 1'
#
loop_
_entity.id
_entity.type
_entity.pdbx_description
1 polymer ?
#
loop_
_entity_poly.entity_id
_entity_poly.type
_entity_poly.pdbx_seq_one_letter_code
_entity_poly.pdbx_strand_id
1 'polypeptide(L)'
;MYIAMNRFKVLKGSETDFENLWKNRDSKLHEMKGFRTFHLLRGPVNETEGYTLYASHTVWESEDDFIAWTKSQNFRDSHKNAGTGKVLTAGHPRFEGFSAIEGA
;
A
#
# COMPACT_ATOMS: atom_id res chain seq x y z
N MET A 1 -11.46 -13.99 3.81
CA MET A 1 -10.39 -12.99 4.02
C MET A 1 -9.70 -12.68 2.71
N TYR A 2 -9.49 -11.41 2.43
CA TYR A 2 -8.84 -10.94 1.22
C TYR A 2 -7.64 -10.06 1.61
N ILE A 3 -6.51 -10.23 0.92
CA ILE A 3 -5.31 -9.46 1.17
C ILE A 3 -4.97 -8.66 -0.09
N ALA A 4 -4.84 -7.34 0.07
CA ALA A 4 -4.48 -6.45 -1.01
C ALA A 4 -3.08 -5.88 -0.74
N MET A 5 -2.18 -6.06 -1.70
CA MET A 5 -0.80 -5.60 -1.58
C MET A 5 -0.43 -4.72 -2.76
N ASN A 6 0.35 -3.69 -2.51
CA ASN A 6 1.04 -2.93 -3.54
C ASN A 6 2.53 -2.99 -3.27
N ARG A 7 3.31 -3.38 -4.28
CA ARG A 7 4.76 -3.43 -4.19
C ARG A 7 5.36 -2.16 -4.78
N PHE A 8 6.32 -1.58 -4.05
CA PHE A 8 6.98 -0.33 -4.44
C PHE A 8 8.48 -0.56 -4.50
N LYS A 9 9.11 -0.10 -5.58
CA LYS A 9 10.57 -0.04 -5.67
C LYS A 9 10.99 1.35 -5.22
N VAL A 10 11.31 1.49 -3.95
CA VAL A 10 11.69 2.78 -3.38
C VAL A 10 13.15 3.06 -3.70
N LEU A 11 13.41 4.19 -4.33
CA LEU A 11 14.77 4.57 -4.74
C LEU A 11 15.70 4.63 -3.54
N LYS A 12 16.91 4.12 -3.72
CA LYS A 12 17.92 4.13 -2.67
C LYS A 12 18.18 5.58 -2.22
N GLY A 13 18.12 5.80 -0.91
CA GLY A 13 18.23 7.15 -0.33
C GLY A 13 16.88 7.82 -0.08
N SER A 14 15.77 7.27 -0.58
CA SER A 14 14.43 7.84 -0.41
C SER A 14 13.59 7.08 0.61
N GLU A 15 14.16 6.09 1.29
CA GLU A 15 13.43 5.23 2.21
C GLU A 15 12.75 6.01 3.34
N THR A 16 13.50 6.92 3.98
CA THR A 16 12.94 7.71 5.08
C THR A 16 11.79 8.59 4.63
N ASP A 17 11.95 9.24 3.48
CA ASP A 17 10.90 10.10 2.92
C ASP A 17 9.65 9.28 2.58
N PHE A 18 9.85 8.09 2.02
CA PHE A 18 8.75 7.19 1.68
C PHE A 18 8.00 6.74 2.93
N GLU A 19 8.73 6.33 3.97
CA GLU A 19 8.12 5.90 5.22
C GLU A 19 7.35 7.05 5.88
N ASN A 20 7.90 8.26 5.88
CA ASN A 20 7.23 9.42 6.45
C ASN A 20 5.97 9.79 5.70
N LEU A 21 5.98 9.65 4.37
CA LEU A 21 4.80 9.87 3.55
C LEU A 21 3.64 8.97 4.02
N TRP A 22 3.92 7.69 4.26
CA TRP A 22 2.90 6.75 4.71
C TRP A 22 2.49 6.98 6.16
N LYS A 23 3.44 7.30 7.05
CA LYS A 23 3.15 7.58 8.46
C LYS A 23 2.22 8.77 8.65
N ASN A 24 2.32 9.75 7.75
CA ASN A 24 1.54 11.00 7.84
C ASN A 24 0.24 10.95 7.02
N ARG A 25 -0.03 9.84 6.33
CA ARG A 25 -1.24 9.70 5.53
C ARG A 25 -2.44 9.38 6.42
N ASP A 26 -3.50 10.16 6.26
CA ASP A 26 -4.79 9.87 6.88
C ASP A 26 -5.67 9.17 5.83
N SER A 27 -5.66 7.84 5.85
CA SER A 27 -6.41 7.04 4.88
C SER A 27 -7.86 6.79 5.30
N LYS A 28 -8.15 6.92 6.61
CA LYS A 28 -9.47 6.61 7.18
C LYS A 28 -9.91 5.18 6.90
N LEU A 29 -8.94 4.29 6.69
CA LEU A 29 -9.22 2.87 6.46
C LEU A 29 -10.03 2.25 7.59
N HIS A 30 -9.75 2.66 8.83
CA HIS A 30 -10.45 2.12 10.01
C HIS A 30 -11.95 2.41 10.01
N GLU A 31 -12.43 3.34 9.17
CA GLU A 31 -13.85 3.66 9.03
C GLU A 31 -14.53 2.75 8.01
N MET A 32 -13.77 1.98 7.24
CA MET A 32 -14.33 1.20 6.14
C MET A 32 -14.83 -0.16 6.61
N LYS A 33 -16.00 -0.54 6.09
CA LYS A 33 -16.57 -1.85 6.36
C LYS A 33 -15.61 -2.93 5.89
N GLY A 34 -15.38 -3.92 6.74
CA GLY A 34 -14.58 -5.08 6.40
C GLY A 34 -13.07 -4.90 6.52
N PHE A 35 -12.62 -3.67 6.80
CA PHE A 35 -11.20 -3.44 7.03
C PHE A 35 -10.75 -4.13 8.32
N ARG A 36 -9.60 -4.80 8.26
CA ARG A 36 -9.03 -5.46 9.43
C ARG A 36 -7.70 -4.87 9.88
N THR A 37 -6.68 -4.93 9.02
CA THR A 37 -5.35 -4.42 9.38
C THR A 37 -4.66 -3.80 8.19
N PHE A 38 -3.74 -2.88 8.49
CA PHE A 38 -2.85 -2.28 7.50
C PHE A 38 -1.44 -2.26 8.04
N HIS A 39 -0.48 -2.63 7.19
CA HIS A 39 0.94 -2.50 7.51
C HIS A 39 1.70 -2.03 6.27
N LEU A 40 2.62 -1.11 6.47
CA LEU A 40 3.65 -0.83 5.46
C LEU A 40 4.83 -1.73 5.80
N LEU A 41 5.27 -2.53 4.83
CA LEU A 41 6.31 -3.53 5.02
C LEU A 41 7.57 -3.10 4.30
N ARG A 42 8.72 -3.28 4.95
CA ARG A 42 10.02 -3.06 4.34
C ARG A 42 10.64 -4.40 3.99
N GLY A 43 11.02 -4.57 2.74
CA GLY A 43 11.66 -5.77 2.24
C GLY A 43 13.16 -5.58 2.02
N PRO A 44 13.77 -6.44 1.20
CA PRO A 44 15.21 -6.40 0.95
C PRO A 44 15.64 -5.24 0.05
N VAL A 45 16.91 -4.88 0.18
CA VAL A 45 17.55 -3.91 -0.72
C VAL A 45 18.06 -4.66 -1.94
N ASN A 46 17.79 -4.10 -3.13
CA ASN A 46 18.35 -4.59 -4.38
C ASN A 46 19.50 -3.65 -4.77
N GLU A 47 20.72 -4.04 -4.43
CA GLU A 47 21.90 -3.20 -4.68
C GLU A 47 22.17 -3.01 -6.17
N THR A 48 21.90 -4.02 -6.99
CA THR A 48 22.16 -3.97 -8.43
C THR A 48 21.27 -2.94 -9.11
N GLU A 49 19.98 -2.89 -8.74
CA GLU A 49 19.02 -1.99 -9.38
C GLU A 49 18.80 -0.69 -8.58
N GLY A 50 19.37 -0.60 -7.38
CA GLY A 50 19.34 0.65 -6.60
C GLY A 50 18.02 0.99 -5.94
N TYR A 51 17.29 0.00 -5.43
CA TYR A 51 16.05 0.25 -4.71
C TYR A 51 15.89 -0.65 -3.49
N THR A 52 15.03 -0.22 -2.57
CA THR A 52 14.55 -1.05 -1.47
C THR A 52 13.10 -1.43 -1.77
N LEU A 53 12.77 -2.71 -1.63
CA LEU A 53 11.39 -3.17 -1.83
C LEU A 53 10.55 -2.80 -0.61
N TYR A 54 9.40 -2.19 -0.86
CA TYR A 54 8.37 -1.95 0.14
C TYR A 54 7.06 -2.53 -0.35
N ALA A 55 6.15 -2.79 0.57
CA ALA A 55 4.80 -3.21 0.21
C ALA A 55 3.80 -2.62 1.20
N SER A 56 2.67 -2.15 0.69
CA SER A 56 1.51 -1.90 1.54
C SER A 56 0.72 -3.21 1.61
N HIS A 57 0.23 -3.53 2.80
CA HIS A 57 -0.44 -4.80 3.05
C HIS A 57 -1.71 -4.52 3.85
N THR A 58 -2.87 -4.75 3.23
CA THR A 58 -4.17 -4.60 3.91
C THR A 58 -4.89 -5.92 3.94
N VAL A 59 -5.54 -6.20 5.07
CA VAL A 59 -6.37 -7.39 5.23
C VAL A 59 -7.82 -6.94 5.33
N TRP A 60 -8.69 -7.57 4.53
CA TRP A 60 -10.13 -7.29 4.43
C TRP A 60 -10.93 -8.55 4.69
N GLU A 61 -12.16 -8.39 5.16
CA GLU A 61 -13.06 -9.53 5.34
C GLU A 61 -13.39 -10.19 4.01
N SER A 62 -13.55 -9.38 2.95
CA SER A 62 -13.86 -9.87 1.61
C SER A 62 -13.25 -8.98 0.54
N GLU A 63 -13.15 -9.52 -0.67
CA GLU A 63 -12.72 -8.75 -1.81
C GLU A 63 -13.70 -7.62 -2.12
N ASP A 64 -15.00 -7.86 -1.94
CA ASP A 64 -16.02 -6.82 -2.18
C ASP A 64 -15.81 -5.61 -1.28
N ASP A 65 -15.42 -5.82 -0.03
CA ASP A 65 -15.13 -4.73 0.89
C ASP A 65 -13.92 -3.92 0.43
N PHE A 66 -12.89 -4.58 -0.08
CA PHE A 66 -11.74 -3.90 -0.65
C PHE A 66 -12.13 -3.08 -1.88
N ILE A 67 -12.94 -3.67 -2.78
CA ILE A 67 -13.39 -2.97 -3.98
C ILE A 67 -14.21 -1.73 -3.59
N ALA A 68 -15.08 -1.85 -2.58
CA ALA A 68 -15.84 -0.72 -2.08
C ALA A 68 -14.93 0.40 -1.56
N TRP A 69 -13.82 0.04 -0.88
CA TRP A 69 -12.82 1.02 -0.45
C TRP A 69 -12.25 1.79 -1.64
N THR A 70 -11.87 1.09 -2.72
CA THR A 70 -11.25 1.74 -3.89
C THR A 70 -12.19 2.72 -4.59
N LYS A 71 -13.50 2.59 -4.37
CA LYS A 71 -14.52 3.47 -4.97
C LYS A 71 -15.00 4.54 -4.00
N SER A 72 -14.49 4.56 -2.77
CA SER A 72 -14.97 5.45 -1.72
C SER A 72 -14.35 6.84 -1.80
N GLN A 73 -15.02 7.81 -1.16
CA GLN A 73 -14.45 9.15 -0.99
C GLN A 73 -13.20 9.11 -0.12
N ASN A 74 -13.17 8.25 0.88
CA ASN A 74 -12.00 8.10 1.74
C ASN A 74 -10.77 7.67 0.94
N PHE A 75 -10.95 6.77 -0.03
CA PHE A 75 -9.85 6.36 -0.92
C PHE A 75 -9.36 7.54 -1.75
N ARG A 76 -10.29 8.28 -2.37
CA ARG A 76 -9.94 9.45 -3.17
C ARG A 76 -9.22 10.50 -2.33
N ASP A 77 -9.70 10.76 -1.12
CA ASP A 77 -9.10 11.73 -0.21
C ASP A 77 -7.69 11.34 0.20
N SER A 78 -7.46 10.05 0.49
CA SER A 78 -6.15 9.58 0.90
C SER A 78 -5.13 9.60 -0.24
N HIS A 79 -5.58 9.60 -1.50
CA HIS A 79 -4.72 9.56 -2.68
C HIS A 79 -4.68 10.86 -3.47
N LYS A 80 -5.43 11.88 -3.07
CA LYS A 80 -5.57 13.11 -3.86
C LYS A 80 -4.26 13.85 -4.09
N ASN A 81 -3.29 13.68 -3.19
CA ASN A 81 -1.96 14.31 -3.30
C ASN A 81 -0.88 13.32 -3.76
N ALA A 82 -1.29 12.10 -4.12
CA ALA A 82 -0.32 11.11 -4.60
C ALA A 82 0.27 11.58 -5.94
N GLY A 83 1.58 11.43 -6.08
CA GLY A 83 2.28 11.85 -7.28
C GLY A 83 2.71 13.31 -7.29
N THR A 84 2.39 14.10 -6.26
CA THR A 84 2.90 15.46 -6.13
C THR A 84 4.24 15.44 -5.40
N GLY A 85 5.13 16.35 -5.77
CA GLY A 85 6.42 16.50 -5.12
C GLY A 85 7.48 15.56 -5.67
N LYS A 86 8.44 15.18 -4.81
CA LYS A 86 9.62 14.43 -5.20
C LYS A 86 9.30 12.99 -5.60
N VAL A 87 9.96 12.51 -6.67
CA VAL A 87 9.85 11.11 -7.08
C VAL A 87 10.62 10.23 -6.10
N LEU A 88 9.93 9.29 -5.47
CA LEU A 88 10.50 8.40 -4.45
C LEU A 88 10.62 6.96 -4.94
N THR A 89 9.93 6.58 -6.01
CA THR A 89 9.86 5.20 -6.49
C THR A 89 10.25 5.10 -7.96
N ALA A 90 10.76 3.92 -8.33
CA ALA A 90 11.03 3.57 -9.72
C ALA A 90 9.76 2.94 -10.31
N GLY A 91 9.07 3.71 -11.16
CA GLY A 91 7.85 3.24 -11.82
C GLY A 91 6.62 3.24 -10.90
N HIS A 92 5.55 2.63 -11.38
CA HIS A 92 4.29 2.54 -10.66
C HIS A 92 4.29 1.37 -9.68
N PRO A 93 3.50 1.44 -8.61
CA PRO A 93 3.35 0.28 -7.72
C PRO A 93 2.73 -0.90 -8.46
N ARG A 94 3.11 -2.10 -8.05
CA ARG A 94 2.56 -3.33 -8.60
C ARG A 94 1.54 -3.90 -7.63
N PHE A 95 0.29 -3.96 -8.06
CA PHE A 95 -0.80 -4.48 -7.24
C PHE A 95 -0.86 -6.00 -7.32
N GLU A 96 -1.08 -6.64 -6.15
CA GLU A 96 -1.37 -8.08 -6.05
C GLU A 96 -2.49 -8.26 -5.04
N GLY A 97 -3.52 -9.04 -5.41
CA GLY A 97 -4.61 -9.36 -4.51
C GLY A 97 -4.70 -10.86 -4.31
N PHE A 98 -5.00 -11.29 -3.08
CA PHE A 98 -5.06 -12.70 -2.71
C PHE A 98 -6.29 -12.99 -1.89
N SER A 99 -7.02 -14.05 -2.26
CA SER A 99 -8.08 -14.59 -1.41
C SER A 99 -7.49 -15.70 -0.57
N ALA A 100 -7.77 -15.70 0.73
CA ALA A 100 -7.29 -16.75 1.62
C ALA A 100 -8.02 -18.07 1.30
N ILE A 101 -7.25 -19.15 1.27
CA ILE A 101 -7.82 -20.49 1.11
C ILE A 101 -8.09 -21.04 2.49
N GLU A 102 -9.36 -21.26 2.79
CA GLU A 102 -9.78 -21.77 4.10
C GLU A 102 -9.27 -23.20 4.28
N GLY A 103 -8.68 -23.45 5.42
CA GLY A 103 -8.18 -24.79 5.76
C GLY A 103 -6.79 -25.10 5.24
N ALA A 104 -6.19 -24.22 4.48
CA ALA A 104 -4.82 -24.44 3.98
C ALA A 104 -3.77 -23.93 4.97
#